data_537b0a1db04268b1f04c45b855ed4295
#
_entry.id   537b0a1db04268b1f04c45b855ed4295
#
_cell.length_a   1.000
_cell.length_b   1.000
_cell.length_c   1.000
_cell.angle_alpha   90.00
_cell.angle_beta   90.00
_cell.angle_gamma   90.00
#
_symmetry.space_group_name_H-M   'P 1'
#
loop_
_entity.id
_entity.type
_entity.pdbx_description
1 polymer ?
#
loop_
_entity_poly.entity_id
_entity_poly.type
_entity_poly.pdbx_seq_one_letter_code
_entity_poly.pdbx_strand_id
1 'polypeptide(L)'
;MKLIRGFTLIELMVTIVIMAIIATMAVPSFSNMIKRQRLDRDTQNLIRQFSQARSQAVILRRDVTVNLNSQTADTTTVLNWAPSGYNVLNSPSLTTVRLTPMGVTNLAADTSFSVCDKNLKVSRNFTLTRFGTVVLTASGGC
;
A
#
# COMPACT_ATOMS: atom_id res chain seq x y z
N MET A 1 46.29 21.29 -33.71
CA MET A 1 45.85 19.90 -33.59
C MET A 1 45.36 19.66 -32.18
N LYS A 2 44.05 19.34 -32.01
CA LYS A 2 43.48 19.03 -30.69
C LYS A 2 43.71 17.54 -30.43
N LEU A 3 44.57 17.21 -29.47
CA LEU A 3 44.80 15.82 -29.06
C LEU A 3 43.52 15.27 -28.41
N ILE A 4 42.83 14.37 -29.08
CA ILE A 4 41.69 13.61 -28.52
C ILE A 4 42.31 12.52 -27.64
N ARG A 5 42.24 12.70 -26.32
CA ARG A 5 42.62 11.68 -25.36
C ARG A 5 41.53 10.59 -25.34
N GLY A 6 41.86 9.39 -25.75
CA GLY A 6 41.02 8.22 -25.64
C GLY A 6 41.12 7.60 -24.24
N PHE A 7 40.08 6.91 -23.80
CA PHE A 7 40.09 6.11 -22.57
C PHE A 7 41.09 4.95 -22.70
N THR A 8 41.81 4.67 -21.64
CA THR A 8 42.68 3.49 -21.58
C THR A 8 41.84 2.26 -21.16
N LEU A 9 42.28 1.07 -21.60
CA LEU A 9 41.63 -0.18 -21.26
C LEU A 9 41.61 -0.42 -19.73
N ILE A 10 42.74 -0.03 -19.06
CA ILE A 10 42.85 -0.17 -17.60
C ILE A 10 41.86 0.75 -16.85
N GLU A 11 41.64 1.96 -17.35
CA GLU A 11 40.68 2.90 -16.77
C GLU A 11 39.23 2.38 -16.86
N LEU A 12 38.89 1.74 -17.98
CA LEU A 12 37.61 1.08 -18.13
C LEU A 12 37.44 -0.11 -17.16
N MET A 13 38.51 -0.94 -17.02
CA MET A 13 38.46 -2.09 -16.08
C MET A 13 38.28 -1.63 -14.64
N VAL A 14 39.00 -0.58 -14.21
CA VAL A 14 38.88 -0.04 -12.84
C VAL A 14 37.49 0.53 -12.60
N THR A 15 36.92 1.25 -13.55
CA THR A 15 35.59 1.84 -13.40
C THR A 15 34.49 0.78 -13.26
N ILE A 16 34.53 -0.30 -14.04
CA ILE A 16 33.53 -1.38 -13.92
C ILE A 16 33.68 -2.13 -12.59
N VAL A 17 34.89 -2.34 -12.08
CA VAL A 17 35.10 -2.98 -10.77
C VAL A 17 34.52 -2.11 -9.65
N ILE A 18 34.78 -0.81 -9.65
CA ILE A 18 34.22 0.12 -8.66
C ILE A 18 32.68 0.13 -8.75
N MET A 19 32.12 0.21 -9.96
CA MET A 19 30.66 0.14 -10.17
C MET A 19 30.06 -1.17 -9.64
N ALA A 20 30.72 -2.30 -9.85
CA ALA A 20 30.26 -3.59 -9.34
C ALA A 20 30.21 -3.61 -7.80
N ILE A 21 31.22 -3.06 -7.11
CA ILE A 21 31.24 -2.98 -5.65
C ILE A 21 30.09 -2.11 -5.13
N ILE A 22 29.87 -0.95 -5.73
CA ILE A 22 28.78 -0.04 -5.34
C ILE A 22 27.41 -0.71 -5.58
N ALA A 23 27.23 -1.39 -6.71
CA ALA A 23 26.00 -2.07 -7.05
C ALA A 23 25.58 -3.12 -6.02
N THR A 24 26.51 -3.89 -5.46
CA THR A 24 26.22 -4.92 -4.47
C THR A 24 25.61 -4.35 -3.17
N MET A 25 25.94 -3.13 -2.78
CA MET A 25 25.39 -2.46 -1.62
C MET A 25 24.08 -1.71 -1.93
N ALA A 26 23.97 -1.14 -3.13
CA ALA A 26 22.83 -0.31 -3.52
C ALA A 26 21.55 -1.14 -3.79
N VAL A 27 21.69 -2.30 -4.45
CA VAL A 27 20.55 -3.14 -4.87
C VAL A 27 19.66 -3.59 -3.70
N PRO A 28 20.17 -4.14 -2.58
CA PRO A 28 19.31 -4.59 -1.48
C PRO A 28 18.60 -3.43 -0.78
N SER A 29 19.26 -2.29 -0.64
CA SER A 29 18.66 -1.10 -0.04
C SER A 29 17.50 -0.56 -0.89
N PHE A 30 17.68 -0.49 -2.19
CA PHE A 30 16.66 -0.04 -3.13
C PHE A 30 15.44 -1.00 -3.17
N SER A 31 15.66 -2.31 -3.14
CA SER A 31 14.59 -3.31 -3.07
C SER A 31 13.71 -3.13 -1.84
N ASN A 32 14.31 -2.90 -0.67
CA ASN A 32 13.55 -2.67 0.57
C ASN A 32 12.76 -1.36 0.53
N MET A 33 13.32 -0.31 -0.09
CA MET A 33 12.60 0.94 -0.30
C MET A 33 11.35 0.75 -1.17
N ILE A 34 11.46 0.03 -2.28
CA ILE A 34 10.32 -0.27 -3.16
C ILE A 34 9.24 -1.06 -2.41
N LYS A 35 9.60 -2.05 -1.59
CA LYS A 35 8.64 -2.82 -0.79
C LYS A 35 7.90 -1.92 0.21
N ARG A 36 8.60 -1.02 0.90
CA ARG A 36 7.98 -0.05 1.81
C ARG A 36 7.02 0.88 1.07
N GLN A 37 7.40 1.41 -0.09
CA GLN A 37 6.53 2.26 -0.91
C GLN A 37 5.29 1.50 -1.38
N ARG A 38 5.41 0.21 -1.71
CA ARG A 38 4.26 -0.62 -2.09
C ARG A 38 3.32 -0.82 -0.91
N LEU A 39 3.84 -1.10 0.28
CA LEU A 39 3.05 -1.22 1.51
C LEU A 39 2.29 0.08 1.80
N ASP A 40 2.97 1.22 1.71
CA ASP A 40 2.35 2.53 1.92
C ASP A 40 1.25 2.81 0.88
N ARG A 41 1.50 2.48 -0.38
CA ARG A 41 0.52 2.62 -1.48
C ARG A 41 -0.73 1.77 -1.25
N ASP A 42 -0.55 0.50 -0.91
CA ASP A 42 -1.68 -0.41 -0.67
C ASP A 42 -2.53 0.06 0.51
N THR A 43 -1.88 0.48 1.59
CA THR A 43 -2.57 1.03 2.76
C THR A 43 -3.35 2.29 2.41
N GLN A 44 -2.72 3.24 1.71
CA GLN A 44 -3.39 4.47 1.27
C GLN A 44 -4.53 4.21 0.28
N ASN A 45 -4.40 3.18 -0.56
CA ASN A 45 -5.48 2.77 -1.45
C ASN A 45 -6.68 2.26 -0.66
N LEU A 46 -6.47 1.42 0.35
CA LEU A 46 -7.57 0.93 1.20
C LEU A 46 -8.26 2.07 1.94
N ILE A 47 -7.50 3.01 2.52
CA ILE A 47 -8.03 4.20 3.19
C ILE A 47 -8.88 5.03 2.21
N ARG A 48 -8.39 5.23 0.98
CA ARG A 48 -9.14 5.94 -0.06
C ARG A 48 -10.43 5.22 -0.44
N GLN A 49 -10.41 3.89 -0.53
CA GLN A 49 -11.60 3.09 -0.82
C GLN A 49 -12.68 3.30 0.25
N PHE A 50 -12.33 3.32 1.54
CA PHE A 50 -13.31 3.61 2.60
C PHE A 50 -13.85 5.04 2.51
N SER A 51 -12.99 6.02 2.26
CA SER A 51 -13.41 7.42 2.11
C SER A 51 -14.30 7.62 0.88
N GLN A 52 -13.97 6.97 -0.23
CA GLN A 52 -14.76 6.97 -1.47
C GLN A 52 -16.11 6.29 -1.26
N ALA A 53 -16.13 5.11 -0.63
CA ALA A 53 -17.35 4.39 -0.31
C ALA A 53 -18.30 5.22 0.55
N ARG A 54 -17.76 5.91 1.56
CA ARG A 54 -18.52 6.82 2.41
C ARG A 54 -19.14 7.95 1.60
N SER A 55 -18.34 8.61 0.78
CA SER A 55 -18.81 9.72 -0.07
C SER A 55 -19.89 9.25 -1.05
N GLN A 56 -19.67 8.10 -1.71
CA GLN A 56 -20.65 7.53 -2.63
C GLN A 56 -21.94 7.12 -1.93
N ALA A 57 -21.86 6.53 -0.74
CA ALA A 57 -23.05 6.13 0.03
C ALA A 57 -23.93 7.34 0.36
N VAL A 58 -23.34 8.44 0.77
CA VAL A 58 -24.04 9.69 1.09
C VAL A 58 -24.65 10.33 -0.18
N ILE A 59 -23.88 10.41 -1.27
CA ILE A 59 -24.31 11.04 -2.53
C ILE A 59 -25.43 10.24 -3.19
N LEU A 60 -25.25 8.92 -3.28
CA LEU A 60 -26.22 8.02 -3.93
C LEU A 60 -27.42 7.67 -3.06
N ARG A 61 -27.37 8.03 -1.77
CA ARG A 61 -28.35 7.64 -0.74
C ARG A 61 -28.63 6.14 -0.73
N ARG A 62 -27.58 5.34 -0.92
CA ARG A 62 -27.63 3.87 -0.94
C ARG A 62 -26.44 3.31 -0.17
N ASP A 63 -26.58 2.08 0.27
CA ASP A 63 -25.47 1.35 0.87
C ASP A 63 -24.36 1.13 -0.19
N VAL A 64 -23.11 1.36 0.21
CA VAL A 64 -21.92 1.05 -0.58
C VAL A 64 -21.07 0.07 0.22
N THR A 65 -20.65 -1.00 -0.44
CA THR A 65 -19.87 -2.08 0.17
C THR A 65 -18.43 -2.03 -0.32
N VAL A 66 -17.48 -2.15 0.59
CA VAL A 66 -16.05 -2.36 0.29
C VAL A 66 -15.73 -3.82 0.55
N ASN A 67 -15.40 -4.56 -0.50
CA ASN A 67 -14.91 -5.93 -0.40
C ASN A 67 -13.41 -5.94 -0.16
N LEU A 68 -12.98 -6.66 0.85
CA LEU A 68 -11.58 -6.84 1.22
C LEU A 68 -11.03 -8.12 0.57
N ASN A 69 -9.76 -8.08 0.15
CA ASN A 69 -9.10 -9.18 -0.56
C ASN A 69 -9.80 -9.58 -1.88
N SER A 70 -10.47 -8.63 -2.53
CA SER A 70 -11.15 -8.84 -3.82
C SER A 70 -10.47 -8.05 -4.92
N GLN A 71 -10.27 -8.69 -6.08
CA GLN A 71 -9.68 -8.09 -7.29
C GLN A 71 -10.72 -7.91 -8.41
N THR A 72 -12.01 -8.05 -8.10
CA THR A 72 -13.07 -7.80 -9.08
C THR A 72 -13.17 -6.31 -9.42
N ALA A 73 -13.75 -5.98 -10.57
CA ALA A 73 -13.95 -4.60 -10.97
C ALA A 73 -14.91 -3.87 -10.03
N ASP A 74 -14.62 -2.60 -9.76
CA ASP A 74 -15.49 -1.74 -8.97
C ASP A 74 -16.79 -1.44 -9.72
N THR A 75 -17.86 -1.26 -8.94
CA THR A 75 -19.14 -0.76 -9.42
C THR A 75 -19.53 0.51 -8.66
N THR A 76 -20.67 1.10 -8.98
CA THR A 76 -21.16 2.29 -8.29
C THR A 76 -21.48 2.07 -6.80
N THR A 77 -21.72 0.82 -6.39
CA THR A 77 -22.12 0.47 -5.01
C THR A 77 -21.24 -0.59 -4.37
N VAL A 78 -20.29 -1.13 -5.12
CA VAL A 78 -19.34 -2.14 -4.60
C VAL A 78 -17.94 -1.75 -5.04
N LEU A 79 -17.10 -1.47 -4.08
CA LEU A 79 -15.67 -1.20 -4.27
C LEU A 79 -14.87 -2.42 -3.82
N ASN A 80 -13.80 -2.72 -4.54
CA ASN A 80 -13.00 -3.91 -4.29
C ASN A 80 -11.54 -3.52 -4.04
N TRP A 81 -10.95 -4.09 -3.02
CA TRP A 81 -9.56 -3.86 -2.69
C TRP A 81 -8.86 -5.17 -2.36
N ALA A 82 -7.66 -5.32 -2.89
CA ALA A 82 -6.74 -6.39 -2.52
C ALA A 82 -5.32 -5.86 -2.38
N PRO A 83 -4.54 -6.41 -1.44
CA PRO A 83 -3.14 -6.07 -1.29
C PRO A 83 -2.32 -6.60 -2.47
N SER A 84 -1.21 -5.96 -2.78
CA SER A 84 -0.33 -6.32 -3.89
C SER A 84 0.98 -6.97 -3.41
N GLY A 85 1.54 -7.85 -4.24
CA GLY A 85 2.83 -8.50 -3.97
C GLY A 85 2.82 -9.36 -2.72
N TYR A 86 3.68 -9.06 -1.76
CA TYR A 86 3.82 -9.78 -0.49
C TYR A 86 3.02 -9.14 0.66
N ASN A 87 2.23 -8.12 0.36
CA ASN A 87 1.38 -7.48 1.35
C ASN A 87 0.17 -8.36 1.65
N VAL A 88 -0.25 -8.37 2.90
CA VAL A 88 -1.45 -9.06 3.37
C VAL A 88 -2.24 -8.13 4.27
N LEU A 89 -3.55 -8.27 4.25
CA LEU A 89 -4.42 -7.59 5.18
C LEU A 89 -4.60 -8.47 6.43
N ASN A 90 -4.09 -8.00 7.55
CA ASN A 90 -4.44 -8.54 8.86
C ASN A 90 -5.59 -7.70 9.41
N SER A 91 -6.78 -8.19 9.24
CA SER A 91 -7.97 -7.64 9.88
C SER A 91 -8.66 -8.76 10.65
N PRO A 92 -9.51 -8.43 11.63
CA PRO A 92 -10.45 -9.41 12.13
C PRO A 92 -11.20 -10.02 10.94
N SER A 93 -11.78 -11.18 11.05
CA SER A 93 -12.39 -12.04 9.99
C SER A 93 -13.38 -11.32 9.04
N LEU A 94 -13.14 -10.03 8.76
CA LEU A 94 -13.97 -9.19 7.91
C LEU A 94 -13.59 -9.38 6.44
N THR A 95 -14.54 -9.76 5.65
CA THR A 95 -14.43 -9.83 4.20
C THR A 95 -15.06 -8.61 3.52
N THR A 96 -15.98 -7.94 4.21
CA THR A 96 -16.70 -6.78 3.67
C THR A 96 -16.95 -5.74 4.75
N VAL A 97 -16.95 -4.47 4.34
CA VAL A 97 -17.40 -3.34 5.15
C VAL A 97 -18.45 -2.58 4.36
N ARG A 98 -19.64 -2.38 4.93
CA ARG A 98 -20.74 -1.64 4.31
C ARG A 98 -20.88 -0.27 4.94
N LEU A 99 -21.03 0.76 4.11
CA LEU A 99 -21.26 2.13 4.49
C LEU A 99 -22.70 2.52 4.11
N THR A 100 -23.43 3.08 5.05
CA THR A 100 -24.84 3.47 4.89
C THR A 100 -24.94 4.89 4.30
N PRO A 101 -26.12 5.30 3.81
CA PRO A 101 -26.38 6.67 3.35
C PRO A 101 -26.06 7.76 4.37
N MET A 102 -26.02 7.43 5.65
CA MET A 102 -25.61 8.35 6.72
C MET A 102 -24.09 8.44 6.89
N GLY A 103 -23.30 7.71 6.09
CA GLY A 103 -21.86 7.64 6.19
C GLY A 103 -21.34 6.81 7.37
N VAL A 104 -22.20 6.01 7.99
CA VAL A 104 -21.89 5.13 9.12
C VAL A 104 -21.58 3.73 8.61
N THR A 105 -20.64 3.03 9.25
CA THR A 105 -20.29 1.65 8.89
C THR A 105 -21.23 0.65 9.56
N ASN A 106 -21.26 -0.59 9.04
CA ASN A 106 -21.93 -1.71 9.69
C ASN A 106 -21.12 -2.37 10.82
N LEU A 107 -20.00 -1.76 11.20
CA LEU A 107 -19.13 -2.28 12.25
C LEU A 107 -19.74 -2.04 13.64
N ALA A 108 -19.69 -3.05 14.51
CA ALA A 108 -20.19 -2.93 15.88
C ALA A 108 -19.36 -1.98 16.73
N ALA A 109 -18.06 -1.88 16.43
CA ALA A 109 -17.09 -1.02 17.13
C ALA A 109 -16.04 -0.49 16.15
N ASP A 110 -15.28 0.51 16.59
CA ASP A 110 -14.11 0.97 15.86
C ASP A 110 -13.15 -0.19 15.62
N THR A 111 -12.77 -0.41 14.38
CA THR A 111 -12.05 -1.61 13.96
C THR A 111 -10.68 -1.24 13.40
N SER A 112 -9.66 -1.88 13.94
CA SER A 112 -8.29 -1.69 13.49
C SER A 112 -7.96 -2.61 12.32
N PHE A 113 -7.34 -2.04 11.30
CA PHE A 113 -6.82 -2.71 10.12
C PHE A 113 -5.30 -2.61 10.11
N SER A 114 -4.64 -3.67 9.68
CA SER A 114 -3.20 -3.72 9.54
C SER A 114 -2.85 -4.31 8.18
N VAL A 115 -2.17 -3.55 7.34
CA VAL A 115 -1.57 -4.05 6.10
C VAL A 115 -0.11 -4.37 6.40
N CYS A 116 0.30 -5.60 6.15
CA CYS A 116 1.59 -6.14 6.53
C CYS A 116 2.37 -6.64 5.32
N ASP A 117 3.64 -6.25 5.19
CA ASP A 117 4.58 -6.87 4.24
C ASP A 117 5.28 -8.07 4.92
N LYS A 118 5.02 -9.28 4.44
CA LYS A 118 5.57 -10.52 5.01
C LYS A 118 7.10 -10.61 4.92
N ASN A 119 7.71 -9.95 3.95
CA ASN A 119 9.17 -10.00 3.75
C ASN A 119 9.89 -9.02 4.67
N LEU A 120 9.36 -7.81 4.81
CA LEU A 120 9.94 -6.78 5.68
C LEU A 120 9.52 -6.92 7.14
N LYS A 121 8.47 -7.70 7.41
CA LYS A 121 7.84 -7.85 8.75
C LYS A 121 7.44 -6.50 9.35
N VAL A 122 6.97 -5.59 8.51
CA VAL A 122 6.53 -4.24 8.88
C VAL A 122 5.07 -4.08 8.50
N SER A 123 4.29 -3.45 9.37
CA SER A 123 2.88 -3.15 9.11
C SER A 123 2.59 -1.66 9.11
N ARG A 124 1.52 -1.29 8.39
CA ARG A 124 0.85 0.00 8.46
C ARG A 124 -0.54 -0.19 9.03
N ASN A 125 -0.82 0.53 10.10
CA ASN A 125 -2.03 0.36 10.87
C ASN A 125 -2.92 1.60 10.78
N PHE A 126 -4.22 1.37 10.76
CA PHE A 126 -5.23 2.42 10.87
C PHE A 126 -6.50 1.85 11.48
N THR A 127 -7.33 2.71 12.05
CA THR A 127 -8.62 2.33 12.62
C THR A 127 -9.73 2.98 11.80
N LEU A 128 -10.68 2.17 11.36
CA LEU A 128 -11.94 2.64 10.78
C LEU A 128 -12.98 2.74 11.90
N THR A 129 -13.45 3.95 12.14
CA THR A 129 -14.47 4.19 13.15
C THR A 129 -15.85 3.77 12.66
N ARG A 130 -16.78 3.53 13.59
CA ARG A 130 -18.20 3.29 13.28
C ARG A 130 -18.81 4.41 12.43
N PHE A 131 -18.30 5.62 12.55
CA PHE A 131 -18.76 6.78 11.79
C PHE A 131 -18.12 6.91 10.41
N GLY A 132 -17.40 5.89 9.95
CA GLY A 132 -16.79 5.86 8.61
C GLY A 132 -15.60 6.80 8.44
N THR A 133 -14.99 7.25 9.54
CA THR A 133 -13.74 8.01 9.50
C THR A 133 -12.54 7.11 9.73
N VAL A 134 -11.43 7.42 9.09
CA VAL A 134 -10.18 6.69 9.26
C VAL A 134 -9.24 7.48 10.15
N VAL A 135 -8.69 6.81 11.15
CA VAL A 135 -7.67 7.34 12.05
C VAL A 135 -6.38 6.54 11.84
N LEU A 136 -5.30 7.22 11.47
CA LEU A 136 -4.00 6.58 11.33
C LEU A 136 -3.45 6.23 12.71
N THR A 137 -2.92 5.02 12.83
CA THR A 137 -2.27 4.54 14.06
C THR A 137 -0.80 4.24 13.79
N ALA A 138 -0.03 4.06 14.85
CA ALA A 138 1.41 3.80 14.71
C ALA A 138 1.67 2.54 13.87
N SER A 139 2.68 2.61 13.01
CA SER A 139 3.21 1.43 12.31
C SER A 139 3.83 0.45 13.30
N GLY A 140 3.78 -0.82 12.97
CA GLY A 140 4.27 -1.89 13.84
C GLY A 140 5.01 -2.98 13.08
N GLY A 141 5.31 -4.04 13.78
CA GLY A 141 5.72 -5.30 13.17
C GLY A 141 4.50 -6.15 12.77
N CYS A 142 4.76 -7.15 11.96
CA CYS A 142 3.74 -8.16 11.63
C CYS A 142 3.82 -9.35 12.57
#